data_84fff4b9ef69d62007b2aec94babc3e1
#
_entry.id   84fff4b9ef69d62007b2aec94babc3e1
#
_cell.length_a   1.000
_cell.length_b   1.000
_cell.length_c   1.000
_cell.angle_alpha   90.00
_cell.angle_beta   90.00
_cell.angle_gamma   90.00
#
_symmetry.space_group_name_H-M   'P 1'
#
loop_
_entity.id
_entity.type
_entity.pdbx_description
1 polymer ?
#
loop_
_entity_poly.entity_id
_entity_poly.type
_entity_poly.pdbx_seq_one_letter_code
_entity_poly.pdbx_strand_id
1 'polypeptide(L)'
;MSRDVQRKLLAQEEKNASMDELFYTSATTLARRVRERELRSEEIVEAHLQRIEIINPRLNAIVQLAAEQAVEDARAADAALARGQPLGALHGVPFTVKDWIDTIGLPCTGGDPKFRTRLPAEDATVVARMRQAGAILLGKTNVRIENPVYGRTNNPYNLAYSPTGSSSGEAALIAAGGSPVGLGSDSGGSIRQPAHACGIAGLKPTTGRIPLTGHFPFISAMIDPRTTIGPLARFVEDLALVLPILSGMDWKDASVIPMPLADWRAVDVQTLRVAYYTHHAYAEPSPETAETCHQAVHVLAGMGARVEEVLPPRVEEEAYPISSQYWQRPESSSPDEWVADGEFKLSSEEIEQHIFTWDRFRRTLIGFMADYDVILTPAAGLPSTRHGTDDGGIPYTLPYSLTGWPCAVVRAGTAPGGLPIGVQIVARPWRDDVALAVAQVIEGACGGWQPPALD
;
A
#
# COMPACT_ATOMS: atom_id res chain seq x y z
N MET A 1 42.59 -16.34 -19.50
CA MET A 1 42.11 -15.44 -18.42
C MET A 1 43.03 -15.69 -17.22
N SER A 2 43.64 -14.66 -16.61
CA SER A 2 44.56 -14.84 -15.49
C SER A 2 43.79 -15.30 -14.24
N ARG A 3 44.44 -16.08 -13.35
CA ARG A 3 43.84 -16.54 -12.07
C ARG A 3 43.31 -15.37 -11.22
N ASP A 4 43.89 -14.17 -11.35
CA ASP A 4 43.50 -12.95 -10.63
C ASP A 4 42.20 -12.36 -11.17
N VAL A 5 41.96 -12.39 -12.48
CA VAL A 5 40.71 -11.96 -13.11
C VAL A 5 39.57 -12.92 -12.74
N GLN A 6 39.85 -14.19 -12.69
CA GLN A 6 38.88 -15.24 -12.31
C GLN A 6 38.47 -15.11 -10.83
N ARG A 7 39.42 -14.82 -9.94
CA ARG A 7 39.18 -14.56 -8.51
C ARG A 7 38.35 -13.31 -8.28
N LYS A 8 38.62 -12.22 -9.04
CA LYS A 8 37.85 -10.99 -8.96
C LYS A 8 36.43 -11.18 -9.49
N LEU A 9 36.21 -11.95 -10.56
CA LEU A 9 34.91 -12.28 -11.08
C LEU A 9 34.08 -13.11 -10.08
N LEU A 10 34.66 -14.17 -9.51
CA LEU A 10 34.00 -14.99 -8.49
C LEU A 10 33.64 -14.17 -7.25
N ALA A 11 34.53 -13.31 -6.75
CA ALA A 11 34.26 -12.44 -5.61
C ALA A 11 33.17 -11.40 -5.93
N GLN A 12 33.07 -10.95 -7.19
CA GLN A 12 32.02 -10.05 -7.64
C GLN A 12 30.67 -10.77 -7.78
N GLU A 13 30.67 -12.01 -8.27
CA GLU A 13 29.46 -12.85 -8.35
C GLU A 13 28.94 -13.21 -6.96
N GLU A 14 29.82 -13.58 -6.01
CA GLU A 14 29.46 -13.83 -4.61
C GLU A 14 28.91 -12.56 -3.92
N LYS A 15 29.51 -11.39 -4.18
CA LYS A 15 29.03 -10.11 -3.67
C LYS A 15 27.67 -9.73 -4.26
N ASN A 16 27.45 -9.95 -5.56
CA ASN A 16 26.18 -9.70 -6.20
C ASN A 16 25.09 -10.65 -5.68
N ALA A 17 25.35 -11.93 -5.53
CA ALA A 17 24.40 -12.90 -4.96
C ALA A 17 24.02 -12.53 -3.50
N SER A 18 24.99 -12.07 -2.70
CA SER A 18 24.75 -11.56 -1.34
C SER A 18 23.92 -10.29 -1.33
N MET A 19 24.08 -9.42 -2.32
CA MET A 19 23.28 -8.18 -2.45
C MET A 19 21.87 -8.43 -2.94
N ASP A 20 21.68 -9.37 -3.88
CA ASP A 20 20.35 -9.80 -4.35
C ASP A 20 19.51 -10.33 -3.19
N GLU A 21 20.11 -11.03 -2.24
CA GLU A 21 19.47 -11.47 -1.02
C GLU A 21 18.99 -10.29 -0.15
N LEU A 22 19.79 -9.22 -0.03
CA LEU A 22 19.46 -8.09 0.87
C LEU A 22 18.24 -7.32 0.41
N PHE A 23 18.16 -6.90 -0.85
CA PHE A 23 17.04 -6.06 -1.30
C PHE A 23 15.73 -6.83 -1.51
N TYR A 24 15.75 -8.16 -1.45
CA TYR A 24 14.53 -8.98 -1.43
C TYR A 24 14.14 -9.49 -0.03
N THR A 25 14.95 -9.23 0.99
CA THR A 25 14.67 -9.59 2.38
C THR A 25 13.52 -8.71 2.94
N SER A 26 12.68 -9.27 3.83
CA SER A 26 11.60 -8.52 4.49
C SER A 26 12.15 -7.44 5.43
N ALA A 27 11.39 -6.33 5.59
CA ALA A 27 11.72 -5.28 6.55
C ALA A 27 11.86 -5.84 7.97
N THR A 28 11.00 -6.77 8.34
CA THR A 28 11.00 -7.50 9.62
C THR A 28 12.32 -8.25 9.83
N THR A 29 12.75 -8.99 8.82
CA THR A 29 14.04 -9.74 8.88
C THR A 29 15.23 -8.79 8.87
N LEU A 30 15.22 -7.73 8.05
CA LEU A 30 16.29 -6.73 8.03
C LEU A 30 16.44 -6.07 9.41
N ALA A 31 15.32 -5.63 10.02
CA ALA A 31 15.34 -5.01 11.36
C ALA A 31 15.88 -5.95 12.44
N ARG A 32 15.55 -7.24 12.37
CA ARG A 32 16.10 -8.27 13.27
C ARG A 32 17.62 -8.43 13.07
N ARG A 33 18.07 -8.62 11.83
CA ARG A 33 19.48 -8.83 11.50
C ARG A 33 20.37 -7.65 11.88
N VAL A 34 19.86 -6.40 11.73
CA VAL A 34 20.57 -5.20 12.22
C VAL A 34 20.67 -5.23 13.74
N ARG A 35 19.56 -5.50 14.46
CA ARG A 35 19.55 -5.58 15.93
C ARG A 35 20.48 -6.64 16.47
N GLU A 36 20.58 -7.78 15.79
CA GLU A 36 21.49 -8.90 16.12
C GLU A 36 22.93 -8.66 15.65
N ARG A 37 23.21 -7.52 14.98
CA ARG A 37 24.53 -7.15 14.44
C ARG A 37 25.03 -8.09 13.35
N GLU A 38 24.15 -8.76 12.66
CA GLU A 38 24.47 -9.59 11.49
C GLU A 38 24.64 -8.76 10.22
N LEU A 39 23.97 -7.58 10.17
CA LEU A 39 24.03 -6.61 9.07
C LEU A 39 24.23 -5.21 9.61
N ARG A 40 24.88 -4.37 8.80
CA ARG A 40 24.93 -2.93 9.03
C ARG A 40 23.83 -2.23 8.25
N SER A 41 23.27 -1.16 8.84
CA SER A 41 22.29 -0.32 8.18
C SER A 41 22.84 0.28 6.88
N GLU A 42 24.13 0.67 6.87
CA GLU A 42 24.82 1.20 5.68
C GLU A 42 24.81 0.17 4.53
N GLU A 43 25.09 -1.11 4.79
CA GLU A 43 25.06 -2.18 3.77
C GLU A 43 23.68 -2.35 3.15
N ILE A 44 22.63 -2.30 3.97
CA ILE A 44 21.24 -2.43 3.52
C ILE A 44 20.85 -1.24 2.64
N VAL A 45 21.15 -0.01 3.09
CA VAL A 45 20.82 1.23 2.34
C VAL A 45 21.56 1.28 1.02
N GLU A 46 22.87 0.98 1.01
CA GLU A 46 23.69 0.95 -0.21
C GLU A 46 23.17 -0.09 -1.21
N ALA A 47 22.78 -1.30 -0.75
CA ALA A 47 22.20 -2.33 -1.62
C ALA A 47 20.90 -1.84 -2.30
N HIS A 48 20.00 -1.21 -1.55
CA HIS A 48 18.76 -0.66 -2.12
C HIS A 48 19.02 0.52 -3.07
N LEU A 49 19.96 1.42 -2.77
CA LEU A 49 20.34 2.52 -3.65
C LEU A 49 20.92 2.02 -4.98
N GLN A 50 21.78 1.00 -4.93
CA GLN A 50 22.31 0.35 -6.14
C GLN A 50 21.22 -0.34 -6.94
N ARG A 51 20.28 -1.02 -6.26
CA ARG A 51 19.12 -1.62 -6.94
C ARG A 51 18.26 -0.55 -7.63
N ILE A 52 17.98 0.56 -6.96
CA ILE A 52 17.25 1.71 -7.53
C ILE A 52 17.94 2.23 -8.78
N GLU A 53 19.25 2.39 -8.77
CA GLU A 53 20.01 2.86 -9.94
C GLU A 53 19.82 1.95 -11.17
N ILE A 54 19.74 0.64 -10.96
CA ILE A 54 19.54 -0.36 -12.02
C ILE A 54 18.09 -0.34 -12.55
N ILE A 55 17.10 -0.34 -11.66
CA ILE A 55 15.70 -0.57 -12.05
C ILE A 55 14.94 0.71 -12.41
N ASN A 56 15.26 1.84 -11.77
CA ASN A 56 14.44 3.05 -11.89
C ASN A 56 14.44 3.68 -13.29
N PRO A 57 15.50 3.63 -14.11
CA PRO A 57 15.46 4.11 -15.49
C PRO A 57 14.38 3.43 -16.34
N ARG A 58 14.00 2.19 -16.02
CA ARG A 58 12.94 1.42 -16.71
C ARG A 58 11.58 1.61 -16.08
N LEU A 59 11.51 1.78 -14.74
CA LEU A 59 10.27 1.86 -13.98
C LEU A 59 9.73 3.27 -13.81
N ASN A 60 10.60 4.26 -13.66
CA ASN A 60 10.26 5.62 -13.23
C ASN A 60 9.40 5.62 -11.94
N ALA A 61 9.82 4.82 -10.98
CA ALA A 61 9.07 4.54 -9.76
C ALA A 61 9.44 5.48 -8.60
N ILE A 62 10.75 5.76 -8.40
CA ILE A 62 11.21 6.78 -7.45
C ILE A 62 11.57 8.04 -8.23
N VAL A 63 11.07 9.19 -7.78
CA VAL A 63 11.15 10.47 -8.51
C VAL A 63 11.95 11.53 -7.80
N GLN A 64 12.20 11.33 -6.51
CA GLN A 64 13.08 12.18 -5.70
C GLN A 64 13.85 11.28 -4.75
N LEU A 65 15.15 11.14 -4.99
CA LEU A 65 16.05 10.27 -4.22
C LEU A 65 16.81 11.10 -3.20
N ALA A 66 16.85 10.64 -1.94
CA ALA A 66 17.60 11.25 -0.84
C ALA A 66 18.87 10.43 -0.53
N ALA A 67 19.63 10.01 -1.55
CA ALA A 67 20.71 9.03 -1.42
C ALA A 67 21.78 9.42 -0.40
N GLU A 68 22.31 10.65 -0.47
CA GLU A 68 23.37 11.13 0.44
C GLU A 68 22.88 11.12 1.89
N GLN A 69 21.68 11.68 2.15
CA GLN A 69 21.10 11.71 3.49
C GLN A 69 20.80 10.29 4.01
N ALA A 70 20.33 9.39 3.15
CA ALA A 70 20.04 8.00 3.53
C ALA A 70 21.32 7.26 3.99
N VAL A 71 22.44 7.47 3.32
CA VAL A 71 23.74 6.90 3.73
C VAL A 71 24.24 7.51 5.05
N GLU A 72 24.09 8.82 5.24
CA GLU A 72 24.44 9.49 6.50
C GLU A 72 23.59 8.97 7.66
N ASP A 73 22.25 8.85 7.45
CA ASP A 73 21.33 8.31 8.45
C ASP A 73 21.65 6.84 8.79
N ALA A 74 22.05 6.04 7.79
CA ALA A 74 22.44 4.65 7.98
C ALA A 74 23.71 4.52 8.85
N ARG A 75 24.73 5.34 8.59
CA ARG A 75 25.94 5.42 9.41
C ARG A 75 25.64 5.86 10.84
N ALA A 76 24.72 6.83 10.99
CA ALA A 76 24.28 7.27 12.30
C ALA A 76 23.54 6.17 13.07
N ALA A 77 22.71 5.36 12.37
CA ALA A 77 22.03 4.21 12.95
C ALA A 77 23.02 3.13 13.42
N ASP A 78 24.02 2.80 12.60
CA ASP A 78 25.06 1.85 12.99
C ASP A 78 25.88 2.33 14.21
N ALA A 79 26.20 3.62 14.24
CA ALA A 79 26.88 4.22 15.38
C ALA A 79 26.01 4.22 16.65
N ALA A 80 24.70 4.41 16.54
CA ALA A 80 23.76 4.33 17.66
C ALA A 80 23.69 2.92 18.24
N LEU A 81 23.60 1.92 17.37
CA LEU A 81 23.64 0.50 17.76
C LEU A 81 24.95 0.13 18.46
N ALA A 82 26.08 0.60 17.92
CA ALA A 82 27.40 0.36 18.53
C ALA A 82 27.52 0.94 19.95
N ARG A 83 26.88 2.10 20.21
CA ARG A 83 26.82 2.73 21.54
C ARG A 83 25.78 2.12 22.49
N GLY A 84 25.02 1.10 22.04
CA GLY A 84 23.98 0.47 22.85
C GLY A 84 22.77 1.37 23.12
N GLN A 85 22.48 2.32 22.24
CA GLN A 85 21.31 3.17 22.38
C GLN A 85 20.01 2.37 22.18
N PRO A 86 18.86 2.79 22.79
CA PRO A 86 17.58 2.17 22.53
C PRO A 86 17.22 2.22 21.03
N LEU A 87 16.77 1.08 20.49
CA LEU A 87 16.45 0.95 19.08
C LEU A 87 14.94 0.92 18.83
N GLY A 88 14.49 1.63 17.81
CA GLY A 88 13.13 1.50 17.30
C GLY A 88 12.90 0.19 16.52
N ALA A 89 11.65 -0.14 16.28
CA ALA A 89 11.26 -1.41 15.64
C ALA A 89 11.82 -1.57 14.21
N LEU A 90 12.03 -0.46 13.49
CA LEU A 90 12.56 -0.42 12.12
C LEU A 90 14.00 0.13 12.05
N HIS A 91 14.76 0.02 13.14
CA HIS A 91 16.10 0.59 13.19
C HIS A 91 16.99 0.13 12.04
N GLY A 92 17.46 1.08 11.23
CA GLY A 92 18.34 0.84 10.09
C GLY A 92 17.65 0.31 8.82
N VAL A 93 16.32 0.16 8.80
CA VAL A 93 15.56 -0.34 7.67
C VAL A 93 15.17 0.80 6.73
N PRO A 94 15.47 0.72 5.42
CA PRO A 94 15.04 1.74 4.46
C PRO A 94 13.52 1.70 4.20
N PHE A 95 12.95 2.86 3.86
CA PHE A 95 11.57 3.01 3.41
C PHE A 95 11.41 4.10 2.37
N THR A 96 10.29 4.09 1.66
CA THR A 96 9.91 5.10 0.67
C THR A 96 8.53 5.67 0.96
N VAL A 97 8.21 6.80 0.33
CA VAL A 97 6.99 7.54 0.60
C VAL A 97 6.39 8.08 -0.69
N LYS A 98 5.11 7.84 -0.91
CA LYS A 98 4.35 8.40 -2.04
C LYS A 98 4.41 9.93 -2.06
N ASP A 99 4.53 10.54 -3.26
CA ASP A 99 4.59 12.00 -3.43
C ASP A 99 3.24 12.72 -3.18
N TRP A 100 2.41 12.16 -2.32
CA TRP A 100 1.24 12.76 -1.69
C TRP A 100 1.36 12.85 -0.17
N ILE A 101 2.51 12.54 0.39
CA ILE A 101 2.76 12.56 1.82
C ILE A 101 3.92 13.50 2.08
N ASP A 102 3.71 14.53 2.87
CA ASP A 102 4.67 15.58 3.16
C ASP A 102 5.91 15.03 3.86
N THR A 103 7.06 15.47 3.37
CA THR A 103 8.37 15.00 3.82
C THR A 103 9.34 16.18 3.82
N ILE A 104 9.88 16.53 4.97
CA ILE A 104 10.81 17.65 5.09
C ILE A 104 12.04 17.46 4.21
N GLY A 105 12.46 18.52 3.55
CA GLY A 105 13.64 18.52 2.67
C GLY A 105 13.41 18.02 1.25
N LEU A 106 12.24 17.43 0.95
CA LEU A 106 11.87 16.97 -0.38
C LEU A 106 10.58 17.65 -0.87
N PRO A 107 10.50 18.09 -2.13
CA PRO A 107 9.25 18.60 -2.69
C PRO A 107 8.11 17.59 -2.56
N CYS A 108 6.89 18.07 -2.31
CA CYS A 108 5.67 17.27 -2.38
C CYS A 108 4.75 17.88 -3.43
N THR A 109 4.80 17.31 -4.64
CA THR A 109 4.21 17.93 -5.83
C THR A 109 2.84 17.38 -6.16
N GLY A 110 2.52 16.16 -5.71
CA GLY A 110 1.32 15.44 -6.10
C GLY A 110 1.25 15.11 -7.59
N GLY A 111 2.36 15.26 -8.33
CA GLY A 111 2.41 15.13 -9.78
C GLY A 111 1.78 16.31 -10.53
N ASP A 112 1.53 17.45 -9.86
CA ASP A 112 0.97 18.67 -10.43
C ASP A 112 2.06 19.73 -10.60
N PRO A 113 2.26 20.28 -11.82
CA PRO A 113 3.24 21.34 -12.08
C PRO A 113 3.10 22.58 -11.21
N LYS A 114 1.88 22.90 -10.77
CA LYS A 114 1.57 24.03 -9.87
C LYS A 114 2.36 23.91 -8.55
N PHE A 115 2.65 22.69 -8.10
CA PHE A 115 3.32 22.41 -6.83
C PHE A 115 4.76 21.89 -6.98
N ARG A 116 5.35 22.02 -8.16
CA ARG A 116 6.70 21.49 -8.46
C ARG A 116 7.78 21.91 -7.45
N THR A 117 7.65 23.08 -6.85
CA THR A 117 8.60 23.64 -5.88
C THR A 117 8.05 23.71 -4.46
N ARG A 118 6.90 23.07 -4.19
CA ARG A 118 6.32 23.06 -2.85
C ARG A 118 7.16 22.20 -1.92
N LEU A 119 7.78 22.85 -0.94
CA LEU A 119 8.54 22.20 0.13
C LEU A 119 7.72 22.19 1.41
N PRO A 120 7.40 21.02 1.96
CA PRO A 120 6.75 20.90 3.26
C PRO A 120 7.60 21.49 4.39
N ALA A 121 6.97 22.17 5.34
CA ALA A 121 7.64 22.73 6.51
C ALA A 121 7.96 21.66 7.58
N GLU A 122 7.20 20.56 7.59
CA GLU A 122 7.36 19.44 8.51
C GLU A 122 7.06 18.10 7.83
N ASP A 123 7.52 17.02 8.42
CA ASP A 123 7.13 15.67 8.02
C ASP A 123 5.65 15.43 8.31
N ALA A 124 4.94 14.72 7.44
CA ALA A 124 3.68 14.10 7.80
C ALA A 124 3.84 13.21 9.04
N THR A 125 2.80 13.12 9.86
CA THR A 125 2.84 12.32 11.09
C THR A 125 3.37 10.91 10.86
N VAL A 126 2.95 10.26 9.77
CA VAL A 126 3.39 8.90 9.41
C VAL A 126 4.89 8.83 9.09
N VAL A 127 5.46 9.86 8.43
CA VAL A 127 6.89 9.93 8.11
C VAL A 127 7.70 10.14 9.39
N ALA A 128 7.26 11.08 10.23
CA ALA A 128 7.91 11.33 11.53
C ALA A 128 7.94 10.06 12.40
N ARG A 129 6.84 9.28 12.42
CA ARG A 129 6.75 8.01 13.15
C ARG A 129 7.67 6.93 12.59
N MET A 130 7.79 6.81 11.27
CA MET A 130 8.73 5.88 10.64
C MET A 130 10.18 6.23 11.03
N ARG A 131 10.55 7.52 10.95
CA ARG A 131 11.88 8.00 11.39
C ARG A 131 12.11 7.74 12.90
N GLN A 132 11.11 8.00 13.74
CA GLN A 132 11.18 7.71 15.19
C GLN A 132 11.33 6.20 15.48
N ALA A 133 10.75 5.35 14.64
CA ALA A 133 10.98 3.91 14.69
C ALA A 133 12.37 3.47 14.18
N GLY A 134 13.20 4.43 13.73
CA GLY A 134 14.55 4.21 13.24
C GLY A 134 14.65 3.85 11.77
N ALA A 135 13.56 3.97 11.00
CA ALA A 135 13.57 3.75 9.56
C ALA A 135 14.28 4.89 8.80
N ILE A 136 14.93 4.56 7.68
CA ILE A 136 15.75 5.45 6.88
C ILE A 136 15.04 5.76 5.56
N LEU A 137 14.77 7.04 5.30
CA LEU A 137 14.07 7.46 4.08
C LEU A 137 15.00 7.40 2.87
N LEU A 138 14.60 6.64 1.84
CA LEU A 138 15.30 6.62 0.54
C LEU A 138 14.82 7.74 -0.38
N GLY A 139 13.54 8.13 -0.31
CA GLY A 139 13.00 9.16 -1.19
C GLY A 139 11.50 9.09 -1.43
N LYS A 140 11.05 9.86 -2.43
CA LYS A 140 9.64 9.98 -2.82
C LYS A 140 9.36 9.19 -4.09
N THR A 141 8.26 8.45 -4.09
CA THR A 141 7.81 7.64 -5.22
C THR A 141 6.77 8.36 -6.08
N ASN A 142 6.71 7.97 -7.36
CA ASN A 142 5.78 8.53 -8.33
C ASN A 142 4.33 8.27 -7.94
N VAL A 143 3.46 9.21 -8.32
CA VAL A 143 2.03 9.16 -8.03
C VAL A 143 1.20 9.12 -9.30
N ARG A 144 -0.02 8.54 -9.20
CA ARG A 144 -0.87 8.23 -10.35
C ARG A 144 -0.17 7.24 -11.28
N ILE A 145 -0.75 6.89 -12.41
CA ILE A 145 -0.09 6.06 -13.42
C ILE A 145 0.87 6.91 -14.24
N GLU A 146 0.41 8.09 -14.59
CA GLU A 146 1.14 9.11 -15.35
C GLU A 146 0.77 10.50 -14.85
N ASN A 147 1.73 11.41 -14.82
CA ASN A 147 1.52 12.80 -14.45
C ASN A 147 2.50 13.74 -15.18
N PRO A 148 2.16 15.04 -15.31
CA PRO A 148 2.96 15.98 -16.10
C PRO A 148 4.27 16.42 -15.43
N VAL A 149 4.50 16.09 -14.15
CA VAL A 149 5.75 16.44 -13.45
C VAL A 149 6.83 15.40 -13.68
N TYR A 150 6.46 14.12 -13.54
CA TYR A 150 7.41 13.01 -13.51
C TYR A 150 7.21 12.00 -14.65
N GLY A 151 6.11 12.09 -15.40
CA GLY A 151 5.78 11.12 -16.44
C GLY A 151 5.20 9.82 -15.86
N ARG A 152 5.30 8.77 -16.65
CA ARG A 152 4.62 7.49 -16.42
C ARG A 152 5.49 6.51 -15.62
N THR A 153 4.85 5.79 -14.68
CA THR A 153 5.44 4.61 -14.01
C THR A 153 5.07 3.34 -14.77
N ASN A 154 6.01 2.42 -14.91
CA ASN A 154 5.82 1.14 -15.59
C ASN A 154 5.72 -0.02 -14.60
N ASN A 155 5.00 -1.09 -15.00
CA ASN A 155 4.87 -2.29 -14.20
C ASN A 155 6.17 -3.13 -14.25
N PRO A 156 6.71 -3.58 -13.10
CA PRO A 156 7.97 -4.31 -13.06
C PRO A 156 7.92 -5.70 -13.71
N TYR A 157 6.75 -6.33 -13.81
CA TYR A 157 6.62 -7.63 -14.48
C TYR A 157 6.52 -7.48 -16.00
N ASN A 158 6.02 -6.34 -16.51
CA ASN A 158 5.99 -6.03 -17.93
C ASN A 158 5.86 -4.51 -18.14
N LEU A 159 6.89 -3.89 -18.68
CA LEU A 159 6.97 -2.42 -18.84
C LEU A 159 5.89 -1.83 -19.76
N ALA A 160 5.24 -2.62 -20.62
CA ALA A 160 4.12 -2.18 -21.43
C ALA A 160 2.78 -2.10 -20.67
N TYR A 161 2.77 -2.57 -19.42
CA TYR A 161 1.59 -2.65 -18.58
C TYR A 161 1.62 -1.61 -17.46
N SER A 162 0.43 -1.30 -16.95
CA SER A 162 0.23 -0.34 -15.88
C SER A 162 0.52 -0.95 -14.51
N PRO A 163 1.23 -0.29 -13.60
CA PRO A 163 1.26 -0.67 -12.19
C PRO A 163 -0.02 -0.29 -11.45
N THR A 164 -1.01 0.28 -12.16
CA THR A 164 -2.20 0.98 -11.64
C THR A 164 -1.85 2.16 -10.72
N GLY A 165 -2.81 2.72 -10.00
CA GLY A 165 -2.54 3.94 -9.20
C GLY A 165 -3.56 4.14 -8.07
N SER A 166 -3.32 5.18 -7.32
CA SER A 166 -2.35 6.28 -7.47
C SER A 166 -1.00 6.05 -6.77
N SER A 167 -0.78 4.95 -5.99
CA SER A 167 0.52 4.61 -5.40
C SER A 167 1.38 3.75 -6.35
N SER A 168 1.41 4.13 -7.63
CA SER A 168 2.05 3.38 -8.72
C SER A 168 3.55 3.17 -8.51
N GLY A 169 4.26 4.27 -8.21
CA GLY A 169 5.71 4.22 -7.97
C GLY A 169 6.07 3.41 -6.74
N GLU A 170 5.26 3.51 -5.67
CA GLU A 170 5.47 2.76 -4.44
C GLU A 170 5.42 1.25 -4.70
N ALA A 171 4.33 0.79 -5.33
CA ALA A 171 4.15 -0.64 -5.58
C ALA A 171 5.19 -1.19 -6.58
N ALA A 172 5.48 -0.46 -7.66
CA ALA A 172 6.46 -0.87 -8.65
C ALA A 172 7.88 -0.96 -8.06
N LEU A 173 8.26 0.02 -7.24
CA LEU A 173 9.59 0.05 -6.60
C LEU A 173 9.77 -1.10 -5.61
N ILE A 174 8.77 -1.32 -4.72
CA ILE A 174 8.79 -2.39 -3.72
C ILE A 174 8.84 -3.76 -4.39
N ALA A 175 8.01 -3.99 -5.41
CA ALA A 175 8.00 -5.26 -6.15
C ALA A 175 9.34 -5.58 -6.80
N ALA A 176 10.06 -4.56 -7.27
CA ALA A 176 11.36 -4.68 -7.92
C ALA A 176 12.56 -4.67 -6.96
N GLY A 177 12.34 -4.62 -5.65
CA GLY A 177 13.39 -4.65 -4.63
C GLY A 177 14.04 -3.29 -4.33
N GLY A 178 13.50 -2.17 -4.84
CA GLY A 178 14.06 -0.83 -4.56
C GLY A 178 13.77 -0.33 -3.14
N SER A 179 12.77 -0.89 -2.47
CA SER A 179 12.47 -0.63 -1.05
C SER A 179 11.83 -1.86 -0.42
N PRO A 180 12.06 -2.18 0.85
CA PRO A 180 11.37 -3.29 1.51
C PRO A 180 9.93 -2.93 1.90
N VAL A 181 9.67 -1.67 2.24
CA VAL A 181 8.40 -1.15 2.71
C VAL A 181 8.23 0.31 2.30
N GLY A 182 6.99 0.75 2.14
CA GLY A 182 6.70 2.13 1.84
C GLY A 182 5.29 2.57 2.23
N LEU A 183 5.04 3.87 2.11
CA LEU A 183 3.80 4.51 2.52
C LEU A 183 3.03 5.02 1.30
N GLY A 184 1.82 4.50 1.12
CA GLY A 184 0.85 4.96 0.13
C GLY A 184 -0.39 5.59 0.76
N SER A 185 -1.35 5.96 -0.07
CA SER A 185 -2.69 6.37 0.37
C SER A 185 -3.77 5.79 -0.55
N ASP A 186 -4.97 5.57 -0.02
CA ASP A 186 -6.07 4.90 -0.70
C ASP A 186 -7.40 5.60 -0.41
N SER A 187 -8.06 6.10 -1.45
CA SER A 187 -9.40 6.68 -1.39
C SER A 187 -10.43 5.87 -2.19
N GLY A 188 -9.98 5.09 -3.17
CA GLY A 188 -10.84 4.29 -4.04
C GLY A 188 -10.22 2.96 -4.45
N GLY A 189 -9.01 2.64 -3.95
CA GLY A 189 -8.22 1.47 -4.32
C GLY A 189 -6.74 1.75 -4.49
N SER A 190 -6.28 2.96 -4.18
CA SER A 190 -4.95 3.43 -4.56
C SER A 190 -3.75 2.83 -3.79
N ILE A 191 -3.96 1.96 -2.80
CA ILE A 191 -2.98 1.00 -2.25
C ILE A 191 -3.26 -0.38 -2.84
N ARG A 192 -4.52 -0.77 -2.86
CA ARG A 192 -4.99 -2.14 -3.15
C ARG A 192 -4.78 -2.54 -4.60
N GLN A 193 -5.14 -1.67 -5.54
CA GLN A 193 -4.97 -1.92 -6.97
C GLN A 193 -3.48 -1.98 -7.36
N PRO A 194 -2.60 -1.03 -6.96
CA PRO A 194 -1.17 -1.17 -7.18
C PRO A 194 -0.54 -2.41 -6.53
N ALA A 195 -0.97 -2.78 -5.32
CA ALA A 195 -0.51 -4.02 -4.69
C ALA A 195 -0.87 -5.26 -5.51
N HIS A 196 -2.11 -5.33 -6.03
CA HIS A 196 -2.55 -6.37 -6.95
C HIS A 196 -1.72 -6.39 -8.23
N ALA A 197 -1.61 -5.26 -8.93
CA ALA A 197 -0.95 -5.16 -10.23
C ALA A 197 0.56 -5.42 -10.19
N CYS A 198 1.20 -5.15 -9.04
CA CYS A 198 2.62 -5.38 -8.80
C CYS A 198 2.91 -6.61 -7.92
N GLY A 199 1.87 -7.40 -7.58
CA GLY A 199 2.02 -8.68 -6.88
C GLY A 199 2.64 -8.58 -5.48
N ILE A 200 2.42 -7.49 -4.77
CA ILE A 200 2.89 -7.26 -3.40
C ILE A 200 1.74 -7.28 -2.39
N ALA A 201 2.06 -7.17 -1.11
CA ALA A 201 1.09 -6.96 -0.05
C ALA A 201 0.81 -5.45 0.13
N GLY A 202 -0.46 -5.09 0.38
CA GLY A 202 -0.87 -3.73 0.69
C GLY A 202 -2.00 -3.70 1.70
N LEU A 203 -1.96 -2.76 2.62
CA LEU A 203 -3.00 -2.58 3.62
C LEU A 203 -3.60 -1.18 3.53
N LYS A 204 -4.91 -1.13 3.25
CA LYS A 204 -5.76 0.03 3.54
C LYS A 204 -6.31 -0.15 4.96
N PRO A 205 -5.78 0.53 5.98
CA PRO A 205 -6.27 0.39 7.35
C PRO A 205 -7.71 0.90 7.51
N THR A 206 -8.32 0.61 8.65
CA THR A 206 -9.57 1.25 9.04
C THR A 206 -9.39 2.78 9.03
N THR A 207 -10.30 3.49 8.37
CA THR A 207 -10.30 4.96 8.36
C THR A 207 -10.38 5.51 9.79
N GLY A 208 -9.53 6.49 10.10
CA GLY A 208 -9.39 7.02 11.46
C GLY A 208 -8.43 6.23 12.36
N ARG A 209 -7.77 5.18 11.87
CA ARG A 209 -6.71 4.49 12.62
C ARG A 209 -5.36 5.21 12.51
N ILE A 210 -5.05 5.73 11.34
CA ILE A 210 -3.80 6.44 11.02
C ILE A 210 -4.13 7.90 10.71
N PRO A 211 -3.40 8.87 11.28
CA PRO A 211 -3.58 10.28 10.96
C PRO A 211 -3.31 10.58 9.48
N LEU A 212 -4.12 11.47 8.91
CA LEU A 212 -3.91 12.03 7.57
C LEU A 212 -3.10 13.33 7.59
N THR A 213 -2.62 13.78 8.76
CA THR A 213 -1.79 14.97 8.91
C THR A 213 -0.56 14.91 8.01
N GLY A 214 -0.45 15.88 7.10
CA GLY A 214 0.61 15.94 6.09
C GLY A 214 0.30 15.15 4.82
N HIS A 215 -0.94 14.66 4.61
CA HIS A 215 -1.38 14.22 3.29
C HIS A 215 -1.62 15.42 2.38
N PHE A 216 -1.11 15.37 1.16
CA PHE A 216 -1.26 16.42 0.15
C PHE A 216 -1.88 15.83 -1.14
N PRO A 217 -2.94 16.42 -1.74
CA PRO A 217 -3.71 17.57 -1.19
C PRO A 217 -4.26 17.30 0.20
N PHE A 218 -4.60 18.39 0.93
CA PHE A 218 -5.18 18.27 2.26
C PHE A 218 -6.48 17.47 2.22
N ILE A 219 -6.57 16.45 3.05
CA ILE A 219 -7.76 15.63 3.24
C ILE A 219 -7.89 15.34 4.73
N SER A 220 -9.13 15.35 5.25
CA SER A 220 -9.45 14.81 6.57
C SER A 220 -10.53 13.74 6.44
N ALA A 221 -10.51 12.74 7.31
CA ALA A 221 -11.52 11.67 7.27
C ALA A 221 -12.94 12.16 7.58
N MET A 222 -13.11 13.37 8.11
CA MET A 222 -14.41 14.00 8.29
C MET A 222 -14.98 14.52 6.96
N ILE A 223 -14.10 14.97 6.07
CA ILE A 223 -14.47 15.49 4.73
C ILE A 223 -14.54 14.32 3.75
N ASP A 224 -13.52 13.45 3.75
CA ASP A 224 -13.47 12.24 2.92
C ASP A 224 -13.15 11.00 3.77
N PRO A 225 -14.17 10.33 4.32
CA PRO A 225 -13.98 9.12 5.13
C PRO A 225 -13.51 7.90 4.32
N ARG A 226 -13.29 8.02 3.01
CA ARG A 226 -12.73 6.96 2.16
C ARG A 226 -11.22 6.90 2.28
N THR A 227 -10.57 8.06 2.48
CA THR A 227 -9.12 8.18 2.39
C THR A 227 -8.42 7.71 3.66
N THR A 228 -7.36 6.95 3.46
CA THR A 228 -6.42 6.56 4.51
C THR A 228 -5.00 6.46 3.96
N ILE A 229 -4.00 6.70 4.79
CA ILE A 229 -2.62 6.33 4.53
C ILE A 229 -2.44 4.89 5.02
N GLY A 230 -1.62 4.11 4.30
CA GLY A 230 -1.31 2.74 4.70
C GLY A 230 -0.02 2.22 4.09
N PRO A 231 0.51 1.12 4.65
CA PRO A 231 1.75 0.52 4.19
C PRO A 231 1.55 -0.38 2.97
N LEU A 232 2.61 -0.42 2.13
CA LEU A 232 2.83 -1.43 1.09
C LEU A 232 4.17 -2.12 1.39
N ALA A 233 4.23 -3.43 1.17
CA ALA A 233 5.44 -4.23 1.36
C ALA A 233 5.37 -5.49 0.49
N ARG A 234 6.48 -6.21 0.34
CA ARG A 234 6.45 -7.52 -0.32
C ARG A 234 5.72 -8.58 0.49
N PHE A 235 5.77 -8.47 1.82
CA PHE A 235 5.29 -9.50 2.75
C PHE A 235 4.28 -8.93 3.74
N VAL A 236 3.29 -9.74 4.10
CA VAL A 236 2.23 -9.36 5.06
C VAL A 236 2.80 -9.08 6.45
N GLU A 237 3.85 -9.79 6.88
CA GLU A 237 4.52 -9.54 8.17
C GLU A 237 5.04 -8.11 8.30
N ASP A 238 5.48 -7.49 7.20
CA ASP A 238 5.99 -6.12 7.17
C ASP A 238 4.85 -5.10 7.31
N LEU A 239 3.67 -5.38 6.71
CA LEU A 239 2.47 -4.57 6.95
C LEU A 239 2.08 -4.59 8.44
N ALA A 240 2.14 -5.78 9.04
CA ALA A 240 1.82 -5.99 10.44
C ALA A 240 2.84 -5.32 11.40
N LEU A 241 4.11 -5.25 11.01
CA LEU A 241 5.16 -4.53 11.73
C LEU A 241 4.94 -3.01 11.69
N VAL A 242 4.55 -2.47 10.54
CA VAL A 242 4.43 -1.02 10.31
C VAL A 242 3.12 -0.46 10.85
N LEU A 243 2.02 -1.20 10.79
CA LEU A 243 0.70 -0.71 11.19
C LEU A 243 0.66 -0.12 12.61
N PRO A 244 1.18 -0.76 13.67
CA PRO A 244 1.20 -0.18 15.01
C PRO A 244 2.06 1.08 15.12
N ILE A 245 3.14 1.20 14.33
CA ILE A 245 4.00 2.38 14.30
C ILE A 245 3.22 3.60 13.78
N LEU A 246 2.41 3.40 12.75
CA LEU A 246 1.65 4.48 12.12
C LEU A 246 0.39 4.86 12.88
N SER A 247 -0.18 3.94 13.68
CA SER A 247 -1.51 4.05 14.30
C SER A 247 -1.54 5.01 15.49
N GLY A 248 -2.74 5.56 15.74
CA GLY A 248 -3.03 6.33 16.96
C GLY A 248 -2.95 7.85 16.77
N MET A 249 -3.46 8.56 17.78
CA MET A 249 -3.61 10.02 17.77
C MET A 249 -2.27 10.75 17.63
N ASP A 250 -2.28 11.82 16.84
CA ASP A 250 -1.16 12.77 16.72
C ASP A 250 -1.49 14.16 17.28
N TRP A 251 -2.72 14.34 17.81
CA TRP A 251 -3.26 15.59 18.33
C TRP A 251 -3.41 16.71 17.29
N LYS A 252 -3.36 16.36 15.99
CA LYS A 252 -3.56 17.26 14.85
C LYS A 252 -4.75 16.82 14.00
N ASP A 253 -4.93 15.51 13.77
CA ASP A 253 -6.08 14.96 13.04
C ASP A 253 -7.20 14.57 13.98
N ALA A 254 -8.28 15.37 13.98
CA ALA A 254 -9.46 15.16 14.81
C ALA A 254 -10.27 13.90 14.45
N SER A 255 -9.99 13.27 13.33
CA SER A 255 -10.71 12.08 12.86
C SER A 255 -10.14 10.78 13.41
N VAL A 256 -8.97 10.83 14.08
CA VAL A 256 -8.33 9.63 14.61
C VAL A 256 -9.03 9.15 15.86
N ILE A 257 -9.39 7.88 15.85
CA ILE A 257 -10.02 7.20 16.99
C ILE A 257 -8.97 6.28 17.63
N PRO A 258 -8.69 6.41 18.93
CA PRO A 258 -7.66 5.62 19.63
C PRO A 258 -8.16 4.20 19.94
N MET A 259 -8.50 3.43 18.90
CA MET A 259 -8.90 2.04 19.03
C MET A 259 -7.68 1.13 19.18
N PRO A 260 -7.67 0.24 20.18
CA PRO A 260 -6.63 -0.76 20.32
C PRO A 260 -6.46 -1.59 19.03
N LEU A 261 -5.22 -1.94 18.70
CA LEU A 261 -4.90 -2.89 17.65
C LEU A 261 -4.69 -4.27 18.30
N ALA A 262 -5.50 -5.24 17.90
CA ALA A 262 -5.35 -6.61 18.36
C ALA A 262 -4.17 -7.30 17.66
N ASP A 263 -3.61 -8.32 18.31
CA ASP A 263 -2.54 -9.12 17.71
C ASP A 263 -3.12 -10.02 16.61
N TRP A 264 -2.73 -9.81 15.39
CA TRP A 264 -3.16 -10.59 14.23
C TRP A 264 -2.79 -12.09 14.34
N ARG A 265 -1.74 -12.42 15.10
CA ARG A 265 -1.31 -13.81 15.35
C ARG A 265 -2.27 -14.57 16.26
N ALA A 266 -3.07 -13.84 17.03
CA ALA A 266 -4.09 -14.41 17.93
C ALA A 266 -5.41 -14.70 17.20
N VAL A 267 -5.56 -14.33 15.94
CA VAL A 267 -6.77 -14.58 15.16
C VAL A 267 -6.83 -16.06 14.77
N ASP A 268 -7.87 -16.76 15.22
CA ASP A 268 -8.15 -18.11 14.81
C ASP A 268 -8.97 -18.12 13.50
N VAL A 269 -8.26 -18.28 12.38
CA VAL A 269 -8.86 -18.26 11.04
C VAL A 269 -9.89 -19.36 10.83
N GLN A 270 -9.80 -20.49 11.56
CA GLN A 270 -10.74 -21.61 11.45
C GLN A 270 -12.16 -21.25 11.91
N THR A 271 -12.28 -20.24 12.76
CA THR A 271 -13.59 -19.82 13.29
C THR A 271 -14.28 -18.75 12.46
N LEU A 272 -13.61 -18.22 11.44
CA LEU A 272 -14.12 -17.10 10.65
C LEU A 272 -15.25 -17.52 9.70
N ARG A 273 -16.17 -16.58 9.50
CA ARG A 273 -17.25 -16.64 8.50
C ARG A 273 -16.87 -15.73 7.35
N VAL A 274 -16.68 -16.30 6.17
CA VAL A 274 -16.15 -15.60 5.00
C VAL A 274 -17.23 -15.56 3.92
N ALA A 275 -17.71 -14.34 3.61
CA ALA A 275 -18.43 -14.10 2.38
C ALA A 275 -17.43 -13.95 1.24
N TYR A 276 -17.75 -14.43 0.05
CA TYR A 276 -16.92 -14.13 -1.12
C TYR A 276 -17.77 -13.93 -2.36
N TYR A 277 -17.26 -13.18 -3.31
CA TYR A 277 -17.82 -13.07 -4.65
C TYR A 277 -16.70 -12.75 -5.65
N THR A 278 -16.88 -13.21 -6.88
CA THR A 278 -15.96 -12.92 -7.99
C THR A 278 -16.63 -12.09 -9.06
N HIS A 279 -17.91 -12.32 -9.33
CA HIS A 279 -18.67 -11.57 -10.31
C HIS A 279 -19.04 -10.18 -9.80
N HIS A 280 -19.00 -9.18 -10.68
CA HIS A 280 -19.51 -7.83 -10.45
C HIS A 280 -20.08 -7.28 -11.78
N ALA A 281 -21.30 -6.72 -11.77
CA ALA A 281 -22.01 -6.30 -12.97
C ALA A 281 -21.23 -5.29 -13.86
N TYR A 282 -20.32 -4.53 -13.27
CA TYR A 282 -19.51 -3.52 -13.98
C TYR A 282 -18.03 -3.92 -14.18
N ALA A 283 -17.65 -5.11 -13.77
CA ALA A 283 -16.28 -5.61 -13.93
C ALA A 283 -16.28 -7.15 -13.93
N GLU A 284 -16.55 -7.74 -15.08
CA GLU A 284 -16.43 -9.19 -15.23
C GLU A 284 -14.99 -9.62 -15.02
N PRO A 285 -14.70 -10.53 -14.08
CA PRO A 285 -13.35 -11.00 -13.85
C PRO A 285 -12.88 -11.89 -14.99
N SER A 286 -11.60 -11.81 -15.33
CA SER A 286 -11.01 -12.82 -16.21
C SER A 286 -11.06 -14.22 -15.55
N PRO A 287 -11.06 -15.30 -16.34
CA PRO A 287 -11.08 -16.66 -15.78
C PRO A 287 -9.96 -16.91 -14.78
N GLU A 288 -8.75 -16.43 -15.05
CA GLU A 288 -7.62 -16.57 -14.14
C GLU A 288 -7.76 -15.72 -12.85
N THR A 289 -8.43 -14.57 -12.92
CA THR A 289 -8.73 -13.76 -11.73
C THR A 289 -9.78 -14.44 -10.85
N ALA A 290 -10.86 -14.93 -11.45
CA ALA A 290 -11.89 -15.66 -10.73
C ALA A 290 -11.32 -16.94 -10.08
N GLU A 291 -10.54 -17.72 -10.83
CA GLU A 291 -9.89 -18.95 -10.32
C GLU A 291 -8.92 -18.65 -9.16
N THR A 292 -8.13 -17.58 -9.26
CA THR A 292 -7.23 -17.14 -8.17
C THR A 292 -8.02 -16.82 -6.90
N CYS A 293 -9.17 -16.16 -7.04
CA CYS A 293 -10.05 -15.87 -5.91
C CYS A 293 -10.63 -17.15 -5.29
N HIS A 294 -11.10 -18.09 -6.12
CA HIS A 294 -11.60 -19.39 -5.67
C HIS A 294 -10.52 -20.21 -4.97
N GLN A 295 -9.27 -20.19 -5.46
CA GLN A 295 -8.15 -20.85 -4.79
C GLN A 295 -7.90 -20.29 -3.39
N ALA A 296 -7.93 -18.97 -3.23
CA ALA A 296 -7.81 -18.33 -1.91
C ALA A 296 -8.96 -18.73 -0.98
N VAL A 297 -10.21 -18.81 -1.49
CA VAL A 297 -11.37 -19.31 -0.74
C VAL A 297 -11.18 -20.78 -0.33
N HIS A 298 -10.70 -21.64 -1.22
CA HIS A 298 -10.43 -23.04 -0.92
C HIS A 298 -9.35 -23.20 0.17
N VAL A 299 -8.33 -22.34 0.20
CA VAL A 299 -7.33 -22.34 1.27
C VAL A 299 -8.00 -22.09 2.63
N LEU A 300 -8.87 -21.08 2.72
CA LEU A 300 -9.56 -20.74 3.97
C LEU A 300 -10.54 -21.86 4.39
N ALA A 301 -11.30 -22.40 3.45
CA ALA A 301 -12.19 -23.53 3.70
C ALA A 301 -11.41 -24.78 4.16
N GLY A 302 -10.28 -25.07 3.55
CA GLY A 302 -9.39 -26.16 3.93
C GLY A 302 -8.81 -26.04 5.35
N MET A 303 -8.71 -24.80 5.86
CA MET A 303 -8.33 -24.52 7.25
C MET A 303 -9.51 -24.64 8.23
N GLY A 304 -10.74 -24.73 7.76
CA GLY A 304 -11.94 -24.86 8.60
C GLY A 304 -12.82 -23.62 8.66
N ALA A 305 -12.47 -22.52 8.01
CA ALA A 305 -13.34 -21.35 7.91
C ALA A 305 -14.65 -21.69 7.18
N ARG A 306 -15.73 -21.04 7.58
CA ARG A 306 -17.03 -21.15 6.88
C ARG A 306 -17.05 -20.18 5.73
N VAL A 307 -17.16 -20.68 4.50
CA VAL A 307 -17.16 -19.85 3.29
C VAL A 307 -18.53 -19.93 2.61
N GLU A 308 -19.01 -18.79 2.11
CA GLU A 308 -20.27 -18.67 1.41
C GLU A 308 -20.14 -17.71 0.23
N GLU A 309 -20.61 -18.12 -0.95
CA GLU A 309 -20.65 -17.25 -2.11
C GLU A 309 -21.86 -16.33 -2.04
N VAL A 310 -21.61 -15.07 -1.77
CA VAL A 310 -22.67 -14.07 -1.62
C VAL A 310 -22.15 -12.66 -1.90
N LEU A 311 -22.85 -11.96 -2.78
CA LEU A 311 -22.57 -10.55 -3.07
C LEU A 311 -23.20 -9.67 -1.98
N PRO A 312 -22.43 -8.78 -1.32
CA PRO A 312 -23.00 -7.85 -0.35
C PRO A 312 -24.03 -6.93 -1.01
N PRO A 313 -25.13 -6.59 -0.31
CA PRO A 313 -26.21 -5.82 -0.91
C PRO A 313 -25.76 -4.40 -1.28
N ARG A 314 -26.27 -3.85 -2.38
CA ARG A 314 -26.11 -2.47 -2.88
C ARG A 314 -24.70 -2.11 -3.36
N VAL A 315 -23.72 -3.02 -3.35
CA VAL A 315 -22.35 -2.69 -3.80
C VAL A 315 -22.29 -2.33 -5.29
N GLU A 316 -23.14 -2.97 -6.10
CA GLU A 316 -23.21 -2.70 -7.54
C GLU A 316 -23.97 -1.42 -7.85
N GLU A 317 -25.13 -1.23 -7.21
CA GLU A 317 -26.04 -0.15 -7.57
C GLU A 317 -25.65 1.21 -6.98
N GLU A 318 -25.07 1.23 -5.78
CA GLU A 318 -24.92 2.47 -5.01
C GLU A 318 -23.46 2.97 -4.89
N ALA A 319 -22.46 2.09 -4.90
CA ALA A 319 -21.08 2.51 -4.60
C ALA A 319 -20.53 3.55 -5.60
N TYR A 320 -20.66 3.30 -6.89
CA TYR A 320 -20.18 4.25 -7.90
C TYR A 320 -20.98 5.57 -7.93
N PRO A 321 -22.32 5.58 -7.91
CA PRO A 321 -23.09 6.81 -7.80
C PRO A 321 -22.73 7.68 -6.60
N ILE A 322 -22.57 7.08 -5.40
CA ILE A 322 -22.15 7.82 -4.20
C ILE A 322 -20.79 8.47 -4.41
N SER A 323 -19.81 7.74 -4.92
CA SER A 323 -18.48 8.30 -5.14
C SER A 323 -18.44 9.34 -6.25
N SER A 324 -19.22 9.17 -7.31
CA SER A 324 -19.35 10.13 -8.40
C SER A 324 -19.92 11.47 -7.93
N GLN A 325 -20.91 11.46 -7.04
CA GLN A 325 -21.41 12.68 -6.42
C GLN A 325 -20.40 13.34 -5.49
N TYR A 326 -19.65 12.54 -4.72
CA TYR A 326 -18.58 13.08 -3.88
C TYR A 326 -17.58 13.90 -4.70
N TRP A 327 -17.11 13.38 -5.84
CA TRP A 327 -16.15 14.07 -6.71
C TRP A 327 -16.67 15.35 -7.37
N GLN A 328 -17.96 15.64 -7.26
CA GLN A 328 -18.56 16.90 -7.72
C GLN A 328 -18.58 17.99 -6.63
N ARG A 329 -18.17 17.66 -5.41
CA ARG A 329 -18.07 18.60 -4.30
C ARG A 329 -16.71 19.31 -4.36
N PRO A 330 -16.67 20.65 -4.14
CA PRO A 330 -15.39 21.34 -4.03
C PRO A 330 -14.67 20.89 -2.75
N GLU A 331 -13.36 20.80 -2.85
CA GLU A 331 -12.47 20.55 -1.71
C GLU A 331 -11.84 21.87 -1.28
N SER A 332 -11.33 21.96 -0.03
CA SER A 332 -10.55 23.11 0.38
C SER A 332 -9.10 22.94 -0.08
N SER A 333 -8.51 24.00 -0.61
CA SER A 333 -7.07 24.04 -0.92
C SER A 333 -6.20 24.36 0.29
N SER A 334 -6.80 24.64 1.46
CA SER A 334 -6.10 25.00 2.70
C SER A 334 -6.64 24.19 3.88
N PRO A 335 -5.79 23.76 4.83
CA PRO A 335 -6.24 23.12 6.07
C PRO A 335 -6.84 24.11 7.08
N ASP A 336 -6.47 25.40 7.00
CA ASP A 336 -6.79 26.41 8.02
C ASP A 336 -7.99 27.28 7.63
N GLU A 337 -8.24 27.43 6.33
CA GLU A 337 -9.32 28.27 5.81
C GLU A 337 -10.10 27.52 4.73
N TRP A 338 -11.42 27.74 4.67
CA TRP A 338 -12.23 27.23 3.59
C TRP A 338 -11.96 28.04 2.30
N VAL A 339 -11.11 27.48 1.45
CA VAL A 339 -10.81 28.01 0.11
C VAL A 339 -11.24 26.96 -0.91
N ALA A 340 -12.43 27.15 -1.51
CA ALA A 340 -12.97 26.18 -2.46
C ALA A 340 -12.03 26.01 -3.68
N ASP A 341 -11.61 24.78 -3.94
CA ASP A 341 -10.91 24.41 -5.17
C ASP A 341 -11.95 23.87 -6.17
N GLY A 342 -12.48 24.76 -6.99
CA GLY A 342 -13.50 24.45 -7.97
C GLY A 342 -14.87 25.08 -7.70
N GLU A 343 -15.82 24.78 -8.60
CA GLU A 343 -17.20 25.29 -8.54
C GLU A 343 -18.11 24.35 -7.75
N PHE A 344 -19.09 24.93 -7.03
CA PHE A 344 -20.17 24.16 -6.43
C PHE A 344 -21.10 23.64 -7.53
N LYS A 345 -21.11 22.32 -7.75
CA LYS A 345 -21.96 21.67 -8.77
C LYS A 345 -23.23 21.05 -8.19
N LEU A 346 -23.32 20.95 -6.86
CA LEU A 346 -24.47 20.39 -6.15
C LEU A 346 -25.14 21.45 -5.29
N SER A 347 -26.46 21.41 -5.25
CA SER A 347 -27.26 22.21 -4.30
C SER A 347 -27.11 21.66 -2.88
N SER A 348 -27.50 22.43 -1.88
CA SER A 348 -27.51 21.98 -0.48
C SER A 348 -28.38 20.74 -0.28
N GLU A 349 -29.52 20.66 -0.96
CA GLU A 349 -30.41 19.49 -0.89
C GLU A 349 -29.75 18.24 -1.47
N GLU A 350 -29.08 18.35 -2.60
CA GLU A 350 -28.34 17.22 -3.21
C GLU A 350 -27.19 16.75 -2.31
N ILE A 351 -26.51 17.67 -1.61
CA ILE A 351 -25.48 17.31 -0.63
C ILE A 351 -26.08 16.52 0.54
N GLU A 352 -27.20 16.97 1.11
CA GLU A 352 -27.87 16.26 2.20
C GLU A 352 -28.39 14.88 1.76
N GLN A 353 -28.98 14.78 0.57
CA GLN A 353 -29.40 13.51 -0.02
C GLN A 353 -28.22 12.56 -0.24
N HIS A 354 -27.08 13.09 -0.69
CA HIS A 354 -25.85 12.32 -0.87
C HIS A 354 -25.33 11.76 0.46
N ILE A 355 -25.25 12.59 1.51
CA ILE A 355 -24.81 12.17 2.85
C ILE A 355 -25.75 11.08 3.38
N PHE A 356 -27.07 11.25 3.26
CA PHE A 356 -28.06 10.25 3.69
C PHE A 356 -27.89 8.92 2.93
N THR A 357 -27.71 9.00 1.59
CA THR A 357 -27.55 7.80 0.76
C THR A 357 -26.26 7.04 1.12
N TRP A 358 -25.19 7.77 1.35
CA TRP A 358 -23.92 7.16 1.78
C TRP A 358 -24.04 6.52 3.18
N ASP A 359 -24.67 7.19 4.14
CA ASP A 359 -24.92 6.62 5.46
C ASP A 359 -25.81 5.36 5.39
N ARG A 360 -26.88 5.38 4.58
CA ARG A 360 -27.72 4.23 4.34
C ARG A 360 -26.92 3.05 3.75
N PHE A 361 -26.04 3.30 2.78
CA PHE A 361 -25.15 2.29 2.20
C PHE A 361 -24.26 1.67 3.29
N ARG A 362 -23.60 2.48 4.12
CA ARG A 362 -22.78 1.99 5.23
C ARG A 362 -23.57 1.16 6.23
N ARG A 363 -24.77 1.60 6.61
CA ARG A 363 -25.65 0.84 7.53
C ARG A 363 -26.10 -0.49 6.94
N THR A 364 -26.35 -0.53 5.66
CA THR A 364 -26.71 -1.78 4.96
C THR A 364 -25.55 -2.78 4.99
N LEU A 365 -24.33 -2.33 4.70
CA LEU A 365 -23.17 -3.21 4.70
C LEU A 365 -22.75 -3.63 6.10
N ILE A 366 -22.86 -2.75 7.12
CA ILE A 366 -22.57 -3.19 8.51
C ILE A 366 -23.56 -4.24 8.99
N GLY A 367 -24.83 -4.15 8.57
CA GLY A 367 -25.84 -5.19 8.82
C GLY A 367 -25.45 -6.52 8.17
N PHE A 368 -24.99 -6.52 6.94
CA PHE A 368 -24.46 -7.70 6.26
C PHE A 368 -23.30 -8.33 7.02
N MET A 369 -22.35 -7.52 7.51
CA MET A 369 -21.22 -8.01 8.30
C MET A 369 -21.57 -8.52 9.70
N ALA A 370 -22.81 -8.46 10.14
CA ALA A 370 -23.24 -9.16 11.36
C ALA A 370 -23.11 -10.69 11.22
N ASP A 371 -23.29 -11.20 9.99
CA ASP A 371 -23.21 -12.63 9.69
C ASP A 371 -21.82 -13.09 9.22
N TYR A 372 -20.94 -12.16 8.82
CA TYR A 372 -19.60 -12.45 8.30
C TYR A 372 -18.51 -11.69 9.03
N ASP A 373 -17.31 -12.26 9.07
CA ASP A 373 -16.13 -11.64 9.66
C ASP A 373 -15.19 -11.07 8.59
N VAL A 374 -15.26 -11.64 7.37
CA VAL A 374 -14.43 -11.29 6.21
C VAL A 374 -15.27 -11.31 4.94
N ILE A 375 -14.97 -10.40 4.01
CA ILE A 375 -15.38 -10.53 2.60
C ILE A 375 -14.10 -10.72 1.79
N LEU A 376 -14.07 -11.76 0.94
CA LEU A 376 -12.98 -12.02 0.01
C LEU A 376 -13.45 -11.79 -1.42
N THR A 377 -12.68 -11.00 -2.21
CA THR A 377 -13.06 -10.62 -3.56
C THR A 377 -11.82 -10.36 -4.41
N PRO A 378 -11.88 -10.32 -5.73
CA PRO A 378 -10.83 -9.76 -6.56
C PRO A 378 -10.48 -8.33 -6.13
N ALA A 379 -9.23 -7.93 -6.31
CA ALA A 379 -8.84 -6.53 -6.15
C ALA A 379 -9.05 -5.72 -7.44
N ALA A 380 -9.11 -6.41 -8.59
CA ALA A 380 -9.49 -5.90 -9.90
C ALA A 380 -10.09 -7.05 -10.74
N GLY A 381 -10.88 -6.74 -11.76
CA GLY A 381 -11.46 -7.75 -12.66
C GLY A 381 -10.41 -8.45 -13.52
N LEU A 382 -9.35 -7.74 -13.88
CA LEU A 382 -8.28 -8.26 -14.72
C LEU A 382 -6.94 -8.20 -13.99
N PRO A 383 -5.96 -9.04 -14.34
CA PRO A 383 -4.55 -8.75 -14.05
C PRO A 383 -4.19 -7.36 -14.59
N SER A 384 -3.03 -6.84 -14.23
CA SER A 384 -2.60 -5.55 -14.77
C SER A 384 -2.81 -5.48 -16.29
N THR A 385 -3.30 -4.35 -16.78
CA THR A 385 -3.61 -4.11 -18.21
C THR A 385 -2.54 -3.21 -18.86
N ARG A 386 -2.56 -3.15 -20.18
CA ARG A 386 -1.70 -2.19 -20.92
C ARG A 386 -2.03 -0.76 -20.50
N HIS A 387 -1.02 0.10 -20.56
CA HIS A 387 -1.23 1.52 -20.30
C HIS A 387 -2.39 2.09 -21.11
N GLY A 388 -3.26 2.85 -20.45
CA GLY A 388 -4.45 3.45 -21.06
C GLY A 388 -5.70 2.55 -21.10
N THR A 389 -5.61 1.32 -20.56
CA THR A 389 -6.75 0.40 -20.45
C THR A 389 -7.15 0.23 -18.99
N ASP A 390 -8.45 0.25 -18.71
CA ASP A 390 -9.00 -0.03 -17.37
C ASP A 390 -8.85 -1.52 -17.02
N ASP A 391 -8.55 -1.82 -15.77
CA ASP A 391 -8.42 -3.18 -15.23
C ASP A 391 -9.67 -3.63 -14.43
N GLY A 392 -10.68 -2.77 -14.32
CA GLY A 392 -11.90 -3.05 -13.57
C GLY A 392 -11.69 -3.11 -12.06
N GLY A 393 -10.69 -2.38 -11.52
CA GLY A 393 -10.41 -2.38 -10.09
C GLY A 393 -11.39 -1.58 -9.25
N ILE A 394 -11.92 -0.49 -9.79
CA ILE A 394 -12.83 0.41 -9.07
C ILE A 394 -14.09 -0.30 -8.53
N PRO A 395 -14.81 -1.14 -9.30
CA PRO A 395 -15.97 -1.86 -8.79
C PRO A 395 -15.71 -2.71 -7.56
N TYR A 396 -14.54 -3.33 -7.46
CA TYR A 396 -14.19 -4.18 -6.32
C TYR A 396 -13.65 -3.42 -5.11
N THR A 397 -12.94 -2.31 -5.32
CA THR A 397 -12.27 -1.60 -4.23
C THR A 397 -13.09 -0.46 -3.64
N LEU A 398 -13.89 0.22 -4.46
CA LEU A 398 -14.62 1.42 -4.08
C LEU A 398 -15.67 1.19 -2.97
N PRO A 399 -16.48 0.11 -2.97
CA PRO A 399 -17.46 -0.14 -1.92
C PRO A 399 -16.83 -0.12 -0.53
N TYR A 400 -15.64 -0.68 -0.40
CA TYR A 400 -14.91 -0.79 0.87
C TYR A 400 -14.07 0.44 1.22
N SER A 401 -13.85 1.34 0.26
CA SER A 401 -13.42 2.70 0.56
C SER A 401 -14.54 3.49 1.21
N LEU A 402 -15.77 3.42 0.63
CA LEU A 402 -16.94 4.12 1.15
C LEU A 402 -17.33 3.69 2.56
N THR A 403 -17.07 2.44 2.95
CA THR A 403 -17.32 1.96 4.32
C THR A 403 -16.26 2.41 5.30
N GLY A 404 -15.04 2.71 4.83
CA GLY A 404 -13.88 3.00 5.68
C GLY A 404 -13.29 1.76 6.37
N TRP A 405 -13.67 0.55 5.96
CA TRP A 405 -13.21 -0.71 6.59
C TRP A 405 -11.78 -1.07 6.20
N PRO A 406 -11.09 -1.89 7.01
CA PRO A 406 -9.74 -2.33 6.69
C PRO A 406 -9.77 -3.34 5.53
N CYS A 407 -8.85 -3.18 4.59
CA CYS A 407 -8.69 -4.07 3.45
C CYS A 407 -7.21 -4.41 3.25
N ALA A 408 -6.87 -5.69 3.24
CA ALA A 408 -5.57 -6.15 2.79
C ALA A 408 -5.67 -6.68 1.35
N VAL A 409 -4.59 -6.54 0.59
CA VAL A 409 -4.41 -7.22 -0.70
C VAL A 409 -3.11 -8.00 -0.62
N VAL A 410 -3.13 -9.20 -1.15
CA VAL A 410 -1.96 -10.07 -1.24
C VAL A 410 -2.00 -10.84 -2.56
N ARG A 411 -0.84 -11.07 -3.17
CA ARG A 411 -0.75 -11.91 -4.37
C ARG A 411 -1.12 -13.35 -4.03
N ALA A 412 -2.07 -13.89 -4.81
CA ALA A 412 -2.55 -15.27 -4.66
C ALA A 412 -2.42 -16.09 -5.96
N GLY A 413 -2.09 -15.46 -7.09
CA GLY A 413 -1.96 -16.14 -8.36
C GLY A 413 -1.10 -15.40 -9.37
N THR A 414 -1.02 -15.98 -10.57
CA THR A 414 -0.30 -15.43 -11.72
C THR A 414 -1.07 -15.75 -13.00
N ALA A 415 -1.30 -14.76 -13.82
CA ALA A 415 -1.89 -14.93 -15.14
C ALA A 415 -0.92 -15.65 -16.09
N PRO A 416 -1.41 -16.29 -17.16
CA PRO A 416 -0.54 -16.99 -18.15
C PRO A 416 0.55 -16.12 -18.74
N GLY A 417 0.36 -14.79 -18.78
CA GLY A 417 1.37 -13.82 -19.25
C GLY A 417 2.42 -13.41 -18.21
N GLY A 418 2.45 -14.06 -17.03
CA GLY A 418 3.41 -13.77 -15.95
C GLY A 418 3.02 -12.60 -15.03
N LEU A 419 1.89 -11.92 -15.30
CA LEU A 419 1.40 -10.84 -14.46
C LEU A 419 0.79 -11.38 -13.16
N PRO A 420 1.06 -10.75 -12.00
CA PRO A 420 0.50 -11.20 -10.74
C PRO A 420 -0.99 -10.94 -10.64
N ILE A 421 -1.68 -11.72 -9.81
CA ILE A 421 -3.07 -11.53 -9.43
C ILE A 421 -3.16 -11.50 -7.91
N GLY A 422 -3.69 -10.43 -7.36
CA GLY A 422 -3.96 -10.27 -5.94
C GLY A 422 -5.44 -10.48 -5.62
N VAL A 423 -5.71 -10.94 -4.40
CA VAL A 423 -7.05 -10.98 -3.82
C VAL A 423 -7.20 -9.94 -2.73
N GLN A 424 -8.40 -9.40 -2.57
CA GLN A 424 -8.75 -8.41 -1.56
C GLN A 424 -9.46 -9.09 -0.39
N ILE A 425 -8.98 -8.85 0.82
CA ILE A 425 -9.53 -9.29 2.09
C ILE A 425 -10.09 -8.07 2.81
N VAL A 426 -11.39 -8.00 3.00
CA VAL A 426 -12.08 -6.93 3.72
C VAL A 426 -12.53 -7.47 5.07
N ALA A 427 -12.10 -6.86 6.17
CA ALA A 427 -12.55 -7.26 7.50
C ALA A 427 -13.54 -6.24 8.09
N ARG A 428 -14.18 -6.60 9.19
CA ARG A 428 -15.06 -5.70 9.97
C ARG A 428 -14.33 -4.42 10.38
N PRO A 429 -15.04 -3.31 10.64
CA PRO A 429 -14.42 -2.10 11.16
C PRO A 429 -13.52 -2.40 12.37
N TRP A 430 -12.33 -1.81 12.39
CA TRP A 430 -11.32 -1.95 13.45
C TRP A 430 -10.71 -3.36 13.61
N ARG A 431 -11.03 -4.29 12.71
CA ARG A 431 -10.45 -5.63 12.69
C ARG A 431 -9.35 -5.74 11.62
N ASP A 432 -8.44 -4.76 11.61
CA ASP A 432 -7.24 -4.78 10.77
C ASP A 432 -6.38 -6.04 11.04
N ASP A 433 -6.41 -6.54 12.28
CA ASP A 433 -5.81 -7.79 12.70
C ASP A 433 -6.35 -9.00 11.92
N VAL A 434 -7.66 -9.07 11.69
CA VAL A 434 -8.29 -10.15 10.91
C VAL A 434 -7.89 -10.07 9.44
N ALA A 435 -7.88 -8.87 8.86
CA ALA A 435 -7.45 -8.67 7.47
C ALA A 435 -6.00 -9.15 7.26
N LEU A 436 -5.09 -8.81 8.20
CA LEU A 436 -3.69 -9.24 8.16
C LEU A 436 -3.54 -10.76 8.37
N ALA A 437 -4.27 -11.35 9.32
CA ALA A 437 -4.19 -12.78 9.60
C ALA A 437 -4.63 -13.62 8.39
N VAL A 438 -5.74 -13.25 7.76
CA VAL A 438 -6.24 -13.93 6.56
C VAL A 438 -5.27 -13.72 5.38
N ALA A 439 -4.74 -12.51 5.20
CA ALA A 439 -3.75 -12.22 4.16
C ALA A 439 -2.48 -13.08 4.35
N GLN A 440 -1.99 -13.23 5.59
CA GLN A 440 -0.82 -14.07 5.89
C GLN A 440 -1.05 -15.54 5.55
N VAL A 441 -2.24 -16.07 5.81
CA VAL A 441 -2.61 -17.45 5.47
C VAL A 441 -2.60 -17.65 3.95
N ILE A 442 -3.22 -16.71 3.21
CA ILE A 442 -3.26 -16.78 1.74
C ILE A 442 -1.85 -16.61 1.16
N GLU A 443 -1.05 -15.67 1.67
CA GLU A 443 0.36 -15.50 1.26
C GLU A 443 1.15 -16.79 1.39
N GLY A 444 1.07 -17.44 2.56
CA GLY A 444 1.79 -18.68 2.84
C GLY A 444 1.36 -19.86 1.96
N ALA A 445 0.06 -19.97 1.67
CA ALA A 445 -0.50 -21.06 0.86
C ALA A 445 -0.33 -20.87 -0.65
N CYS A 446 -0.43 -19.62 -1.14
CA CYS A 446 -0.40 -19.28 -2.56
C CYS A 446 0.98 -18.80 -3.04
N GLY A 447 1.97 -18.73 -2.15
CA GLY A 447 3.36 -18.39 -2.46
C GLY A 447 3.68 -16.90 -2.52
N GLY A 448 2.72 -16.01 -2.26
CA GLY A 448 2.92 -14.57 -2.11
C GLY A 448 3.69 -13.89 -3.24
N TRP A 449 4.46 -12.85 -2.88
CA TRP A 449 5.30 -12.11 -3.81
C TRP A 449 6.36 -13.01 -4.49
N GLN A 450 6.63 -12.72 -5.76
CA GLN A 450 7.70 -13.35 -6.54
C GLN A 450 8.51 -12.26 -7.26
N PRO A 451 9.83 -12.38 -7.42
CA PRO A 451 10.62 -11.35 -8.08
C PRO A 451 10.23 -11.18 -9.56
N PRO A 452 10.09 -9.93 -10.04
CA PRO A 452 9.93 -9.67 -11.47
C PRO A 452 11.26 -9.91 -12.20
N ALA A 453 11.19 -10.40 -13.44
CA ALA A 453 12.36 -10.52 -14.33
C ALA A 453 12.73 -9.14 -14.90
N LEU A 454 13.47 -8.35 -14.14
CA LEU A 454 13.94 -6.99 -14.50
C LEU A 454 15.46 -6.95 -14.73
N ASP A 455 16.03 -7.99 -15.28
CA ASP A 455 17.48 -8.08 -15.58
C ASP A 455 17.89 -7.27 -16.81
#